data_1aa0a48e92bc5ec1321eb784152346c2
#
_entry.id   1aa0a48e92bc5ec1321eb784152346c2
#
_cell.length_a   1.000
_cell.length_b   1.000
_cell.length_c   1.000
_cell.angle_alpha   90.00
_cell.angle_beta   90.00
_cell.angle_gamma   90.00
#
_symmetry.space_group_name_H-M   'P 1'
#
loop_
_entity.id
_entity.type
_entity.pdbx_description
1 polymer ?
#
loop_
_entity_poly.entity_id
_entity_poly.type
_entity_poly.pdbx_seq_one_letter_code
_entity_poly.pdbx_strand_id
1 'polypeptide(L)'
;MAIEHRYAGILEAARDVFGRRGFHQASIREIARAADLSLAGLYHYVRGKDELLFLVLDNALDTLLRALDQARLTARTPEMKLLALIQTHLDFGFNHAAELKIINRDYDLLPEPRRSEITAKRGEYLQRGLAILRELDPNGRSGDELLSATNLLLGMLNGIATRPFLRSREDARTLAPKVGALFLYGFLEPVEAHHDS
;
A
#
# COMPACT_ATOMS: atom_id res chain seq x y z
N MET A 1 -13.12 -3.90 -25.20
CA MET A 1 -11.74 -3.49 -25.59
C MET A 1 -11.55 -1.97 -25.67
N ALA A 2 -12.25 -1.19 -26.57
CA ALA A 2 -12.01 0.28 -26.67
C ALA A 2 -12.43 1.06 -25.40
N ILE A 3 -13.55 0.71 -24.77
CA ILE A 3 -14.08 1.35 -23.55
C ILE A 3 -13.19 1.04 -22.35
N GLU A 4 -12.76 -0.19 -22.19
CA GLU A 4 -11.86 -0.61 -21.11
C GLU A 4 -10.49 0.09 -21.19
N HIS A 5 -9.94 0.19 -22.39
CA HIS A 5 -8.69 0.91 -22.62
C HIS A 5 -8.80 2.39 -22.28
N ARG A 6 -9.94 3.02 -22.64
CA ARG A 6 -10.22 4.42 -22.32
C ARG A 6 -10.39 4.64 -20.82
N TYR A 7 -11.08 3.71 -20.14
CA TYR A 7 -11.26 3.76 -18.69
C TYR A 7 -9.94 3.63 -17.95
N ALA A 8 -9.06 2.70 -18.36
CA ALA A 8 -7.72 2.57 -17.80
C ALA A 8 -6.90 3.86 -17.96
N GLY A 9 -6.95 4.52 -19.11
CA GLY A 9 -6.28 5.82 -19.33
C GLY A 9 -6.79 6.94 -18.42
N ILE A 10 -8.10 6.95 -18.11
CA ILE A 10 -8.68 7.91 -17.16
C ILE A 10 -8.14 7.67 -15.74
N LEU A 11 -8.07 6.42 -15.30
CA LEU A 11 -7.54 6.08 -13.97
C LEU A 11 -6.04 6.40 -13.87
N GLU A 12 -5.28 6.18 -14.93
CA GLU A 12 -3.87 6.55 -15.00
C GLU A 12 -3.68 8.06 -14.90
N ALA A 13 -4.43 8.85 -15.65
CA ALA A 13 -4.42 10.30 -15.55
C ALA A 13 -4.81 10.81 -14.16
N ALA A 14 -5.85 10.22 -13.55
CA ALA A 14 -6.28 10.56 -12.18
C ALA A 14 -5.19 10.24 -11.15
N ARG A 15 -4.58 9.05 -11.22
CA ARG A 15 -3.46 8.64 -10.39
C ARG A 15 -2.31 9.66 -10.45
N ASP A 16 -1.90 10.03 -11.65
CA ASP A 16 -0.76 10.94 -11.86
C ASP A 16 -1.06 12.35 -11.32
N VAL A 17 -2.26 12.85 -11.55
CA VAL A 17 -2.67 14.17 -11.04
C VAL A 17 -2.77 14.16 -9.51
N PHE A 18 -3.43 13.15 -8.91
CA PHE A 18 -3.51 13.01 -7.45
C PHE A 18 -2.14 12.78 -6.82
N GLY A 19 -1.30 11.94 -7.41
CA GLY A 19 0.06 11.67 -6.91
C GLY A 19 0.93 12.91 -6.83
N ARG A 20 0.84 13.80 -7.85
CA ARG A 20 1.61 15.05 -7.90
C ARG A 20 1.04 16.14 -7.01
N ARG A 21 -0.26 16.41 -7.08
CA ARG A 21 -0.88 17.59 -6.45
C ARG A 21 -1.59 17.29 -5.13
N GLY A 22 -1.95 16.03 -4.88
CA GLY A 22 -2.89 15.69 -3.83
C GLY A 22 -4.33 15.91 -4.25
N PHE A 23 -5.24 15.26 -3.53
CA PHE A 23 -6.66 15.31 -3.84
C PHE A 23 -7.23 16.74 -3.84
N HIS A 24 -6.94 17.54 -2.81
CA HIS A 24 -7.53 18.88 -2.68
C HIS A 24 -7.16 19.81 -3.84
N GLN A 25 -5.89 19.83 -4.25
CA GLN A 25 -5.41 20.74 -5.30
C GLN A 25 -5.65 20.21 -6.72
N ALA A 26 -5.92 18.93 -6.88
CA ALA A 26 -6.25 18.33 -8.15
C ALA A 26 -7.63 18.78 -8.63
N SER A 27 -7.74 19.14 -9.92
CA SER A 27 -9.02 19.48 -10.52
C SER A 27 -9.47 18.41 -11.51
N ILE A 28 -10.79 18.18 -11.59
CA ILE A 28 -11.36 17.23 -12.55
C ILE A 28 -11.10 17.66 -14.02
N ARG A 29 -10.97 18.98 -14.27
CA ARG A 29 -10.59 19.50 -15.58
C ARG A 29 -9.17 19.15 -15.98
N GLU A 30 -8.25 19.15 -15.00
CA GLU A 30 -6.86 18.74 -15.21
C GLU A 30 -6.78 17.24 -15.51
N ILE A 31 -7.56 16.42 -14.81
CA ILE A 31 -7.64 14.98 -15.07
C ILE A 31 -8.22 14.71 -16.47
N ALA A 32 -9.31 15.40 -16.86
CA ALA A 32 -9.88 15.26 -18.20
C ALA A 32 -8.84 15.58 -19.29
N ARG A 33 -8.11 16.69 -19.14
CA ARG A 33 -7.05 17.09 -20.09
C ARG A 33 -5.92 16.05 -20.12
N ALA A 34 -5.49 15.53 -18.96
CA ALA A 34 -4.45 14.51 -18.88
C ALA A 34 -4.87 13.17 -19.52
N ALA A 35 -6.17 12.87 -19.54
CA ALA A 35 -6.76 11.70 -20.20
C ALA A 35 -7.12 11.93 -21.67
N ASP A 36 -6.76 13.08 -22.25
CA ASP A 36 -7.15 13.50 -23.61
C ASP A 36 -8.67 13.45 -23.82
N LEU A 37 -9.42 14.01 -22.87
CA LEU A 37 -10.87 14.10 -22.91
C LEU A 37 -11.34 15.55 -22.69
N SER A 38 -12.50 15.87 -23.28
CA SER A 38 -13.29 17.01 -22.80
C SER A 38 -13.83 16.74 -21.41
N LEU A 39 -14.16 17.81 -20.66
CA LEU A 39 -14.77 17.65 -19.35
C LEU A 39 -16.10 16.88 -19.43
N ALA A 40 -16.92 17.16 -20.46
CA ALA A 40 -18.15 16.43 -20.71
C ALA A 40 -17.87 14.96 -21.04
N GLY A 41 -16.82 14.67 -21.83
CA GLY A 41 -16.39 13.32 -22.14
C GLY A 41 -15.99 12.52 -20.89
N LEU A 42 -15.29 13.15 -19.93
CA LEU A 42 -14.93 12.50 -18.68
C LEU A 42 -16.17 12.14 -17.85
N TYR A 43 -17.17 13.03 -17.78
CA TYR A 43 -18.40 12.77 -17.02
C TYR A 43 -19.29 11.65 -17.57
N HIS A 44 -19.03 11.14 -18.79
CA HIS A 44 -19.64 9.90 -19.27
C HIS A 44 -19.09 8.65 -18.57
N TYR A 45 -17.89 8.71 -17.98
CA TYR A 45 -17.23 7.59 -17.32
C TYR A 45 -17.31 7.66 -15.81
N VAL A 46 -17.29 8.86 -15.23
CA VAL A 46 -17.24 9.07 -13.77
C VAL A 46 -18.11 10.23 -13.34
N ARG A 47 -18.65 10.14 -12.12
CA ARG A 47 -19.55 11.15 -11.56
C ARG A 47 -18.81 12.36 -10.96
N GLY A 48 -17.51 12.20 -10.67
CA GLY A 48 -16.73 13.29 -10.08
C GLY A 48 -15.38 12.85 -9.54
N LYS A 49 -14.72 13.80 -8.89
CA LYS A 49 -13.36 13.64 -8.37
C LYS A 49 -13.27 12.59 -7.26
N ASP A 50 -14.27 12.50 -6.39
CA ASP A 50 -14.33 11.52 -5.30
C ASP A 50 -14.45 10.09 -5.83
N GLU A 51 -15.18 9.90 -6.92
CA GLU A 51 -15.27 8.60 -7.57
C GLU A 51 -13.94 8.20 -8.21
N LEU A 52 -13.24 9.12 -8.84
CA LEU A 52 -11.90 8.87 -9.37
C LEU A 52 -10.91 8.51 -8.26
N LEU A 53 -10.95 9.21 -7.14
CA LEU A 53 -10.09 8.88 -5.99
C LEU A 53 -10.41 7.47 -5.48
N PHE A 54 -11.69 7.15 -5.29
CA PHE A 54 -12.11 5.81 -4.88
C PHE A 54 -11.59 4.73 -5.82
N LEU A 55 -11.79 4.89 -7.13
CA LEU A 55 -11.37 3.91 -8.14
C LEU A 55 -9.85 3.72 -8.20
N VAL A 56 -9.08 4.79 -8.05
CA VAL A 56 -7.61 4.73 -7.98
C VAL A 56 -7.17 3.97 -6.73
N LEU A 57 -7.75 4.27 -5.57
CA LEU A 57 -7.43 3.60 -4.30
C LEU A 57 -7.85 2.13 -4.31
N ASP A 58 -9.05 1.84 -4.80
CA ASP A 58 -9.61 0.50 -4.89
C ASP A 58 -8.75 -0.42 -5.75
N ASN A 59 -8.44 0.03 -6.98
CA ASN A 59 -7.57 -0.72 -7.89
C ASN A 59 -6.15 -0.93 -7.36
N ALA A 60 -5.59 0.08 -6.68
CA ALA A 60 -4.26 -0.01 -6.11
C ALA A 60 -4.19 -1.02 -4.96
N LEU A 61 -5.18 -1.00 -4.05
CA LEU A 61 -5.27 -1.95 -2.95
C LEU A 61 -5.55 -3.38 -3.44
N ASP A 62 -6.42 -3.56 -4.42
CA ASP A 62 -6.65 -4.86 -5.04
C ASP A 62 -5.38 -5.42 -5.70
N THR A 63 -4.60 -4.56 -6.33
CA THR A 63 -3.32 -4.96 -6.93
C THR A 63 -2.32 -5.42 -5.87
N LEU A 64 -2.20 -4.66 -4.77
CA LEU A 64 -1.32 -4.99 -3.66
C LEU A 64 -1.74 -6.29 -2.95
N LEU A 65 -3.05 -6.45 -2.68
CA LEU A 65 -3.60 -7.64 -2.03
C LEU A 65 -3.38 -8.89 -2.89
N ARG A 66 -3.69 -8.84 -4.19
CA ARG A 66 -3.46 -9.95 -5.12
C ARG A 66 -1.98 -10.30 -5.23
N ALA A 67 -1.09 -9.31 -5.31
CA ALA A 67 0.35 -9.55 -5.38
C ALA A 67 0.86 -10.29 -4.13
N LEU A 68 0.39 -9.90 -2.94
CA LEU A 68 0.74 -10.57 -1.69
C LEU A 68 0.19 -11.99 -1.65
N ASP A 69 -1.07 -12.20 -2.03
CA ASP A 69 -1.68 -13.54 -2.04
C ASP A 69 -0.93 -14.48 -2.99
N GLN A 70 -0.52 -14.02 -4.17
CA GLN A 70 0.30 -14.80 -5.10
C GLN A 70 1.70 -15.11 -4.54
N ALA A 71 2.37 -14.13 -3.93
CA ALA A 71 3.70 -14.34 -3.35
C ALA A 71 3.67 -15.37 -2.19
N ARG A 72 2.58 -15.42 -1.43
CA ARG A 72 2.38 -16.37 -0.32
C ARG A 72 2.20 -17.82 -0.77
N LEU A 73 1.75 -18.07 -2.00
CA LEU A 73 1.55 -19.44 -2.50
C LEU A 73 2.85 -20.27 -2.54
N THR A 74 3.99 -19.62 -2.72
CA THR A 74 5.32 -20.26 -2.76
C THR A 74 6.07 -20.20 -1.43
N ALA A 75 5.62 -19.38 -0.49
CA ALA A 75 6.24 -19.20 0.82
C ALA A 75 5.79 -20.30 1.80
N ARG A 76 6.68 -21.24 2.09
CA ARG A 76 6.37 -22.45 2.89
C ARG A 76 6.58 -22.28 4.39
N THR A 77 7.46 -21.37 4.80
CA THR A 77 7.73 -21.08 6.23
C THR A 77 7.23 -19.69 6.61
N PRO A 78 6.99 -19.41 7.90
CA PRO A 78 6.60 -18.09 8.38
C PRO A 78 7.61 -17.00 7.98
N GLU A 79 8.92 -17.30 8.03
CA GLU A 79 9.99 -16.38 7.61
C GLU A 79 9.91 -16.07 6.10
N MET A 80 9.65 -17.08 5.27
CA MET A 80 9.44 -16.88 3.84
C MET A 80 8.18 -16.05 3.57
N LYS A 81 7.11 -16.21 4.35
CA LYS A 81 5.89 -15.39 4.24
C LYS A 81 6.16 -13.93 4.62
N LEU A 82 6.95 -13.70 5.67
CA LEU A 82 7.37 -12.35 6.06
C LEU A 82 8.21 -11.71 4.94
N LEU A 83 9.20 -12.44 4.41
CA LEU A 83 10.01 -11.94 3.32
C LEU A 83 9.17 -11.63 2.07
N ALA A 84 8.20 -12.47 1.74
CA ALA A 84 7.25 -12.25 0.64
C ALA A 84 6.39 -10.99 0.88
N LEU A 85 5.91 -10.75 2.10
CA LEU A 85 5.19 -9.53 2.46
C LEU A 85 6.07 -8.29 2.24
N ILE A 86 7.29 -8.30 2.79
CA ILE A 86 8.23 -7.18 2.69
C ILE A 86 8.58 -6.89 1.23
N GLN A 87 8.96 -7.91 0.46
CA GLN A 87 9.32 -7.76 -0.94
C GLN A 87 8.13 -7.24 -1.77
N THR A 88 6.95 -7.82 -1.61
CA THR A 88 5.74 -7.40 -2.33
C THR A 88 5.40 -5.94 -2.04
N HIS A 89 5.48 -5.51 -0.77
CA HIS A 89 5.20 -4.13 -0.39
C HIS A 89 6.21 -3.15 -1.01
N LEU A 90 7.50 -3.48 -0.97
CA LEU A 90 8.56 -2.67 -1.56
C LEU A 90 8.45 -2.63 -3.09
N ASP A 91 8.21 -3.77 -3.75
CA ASP A 91 7.99 -3.84 -5.20
C ASP A 91 6.79 -2.99 -5.62
N PHE A 92 5.68 -3.09 -4.87
CA PHE A 92 4.52 -2.24 -5.11
C PHE A 92 4.87 -0.76 -4.94
N GLY A 93 5.49 -0.38 -3.84
CA GLY A 93 5.84 1.02 -3.59
C GLY A 93 6.87 1.59 -4.58
N PHE A 94 7.75 0.76 -5.13
CA PHE A 94 8.73 1.19 -6.13
C PHE A 94 8.12 1.35 -7.52
N ASN A 95 7.18 0.48 -7.90
CA ASN A 95 6.53 0.50 -9.20
C ASN A 95 5.25 1.36 -9.23
N HIS A 96 4.60 1.55 -8.08
CA HIS A 96 3.33 2.23 -7.89
C HIS A 96 3.43 3.33 -6.82
N ALA A 97 4.50 4.14 -6.88
CA ALA A 97 4.79 5.15 -5.87
C ALA A 97 3.71 6.23 -5.73
N ALA A 98 3.04 6.57 -6.83
CA ALA A 98 1.94 7.54 -6.81
C ALA A 98 0.73 6.97 -6.06
N GLU A 99 0.36 5.72 -6.34
CA GLU A 99 -0.73 5.01 -5.69
C GLU A 99 -0.46 4.84 -4.19
N LEU A 100 0.74 4.37 -3.81
CA LEU A 100 1.10 4.22 -2.40
C LEU A 100 1.02 5.55 -1.64
N LYS A 101 1.46 6.63 -2.27
CA LYS A 101 1.36 7.97 -1.72
C LYS A 101 -0.09 8.41 -1.52
N ILE A 102 -0.97 8.13 -2.50
CA ILE A 102 -2.40 8.45 -2.42
C ILE A 102 -3.08 7.60 -1.32
N ILE A 103 -2.78 6.29 -1.26
CA ILE A 103 -3.29 5.38 -0.22
C ILE A 103 -2.95 5.89 1.19
N ASN A 104 -1.75 6.41 1.41
CA ASN A 104 -1.31 6.85 2.73
C ASN A 104 -1.77 8.25 3.10
N ARG A 105 -2.11 9.10 2.11
CA ARG A 105 -2.43 10.52 2.34
C ARG A 105 -3.91 10.86 2.19
N ASP A 106 -4.58 10.27 1.19
CA ASP A 106 -5.85 10.83 0.71
C ASP A 106 -7.07 9.90 0.96
N TYR A 107 -6.90 8.68 1.50
CA TYR A 107 -8.00 7.71 1.65
C TYR A 107 -9.12 8.19 2.58
N ASP A 108 -8.79 8.95 3.61
CA ASP A 108 -9.73 9.49 4.61
C ASP A 108 -10.55 10.68 4.09
N LEU A 109 -10.19 11.21 2.92
CA LEU A 109 -10.91 12.28 2.23
C LEU A 109 -12.15 11.78 1.46
N LEU A 110 -12.31 10.46 1.33
CA LEU A 110 -13.48 9.87 0.68
C LEU A 110 -14.74 10.04 1.55
N PRO A 111 -15.89 10.34 0.93
CA PRO A 111 -17.18 10.28 1.64
C PRO A 111 -17.60 8.82 1.88
N GLU A 112 -18.50 8.61 2.85
CA GLU A 112 -19.15 7.31 3.03
C GLU A 112 -20.11 6.99 1.85
N PRO A 113 -20.31 5.69 1.51
CA PRO A 113 -19.71 4.50 2.13
C PRO A 113 -18.31 4.15 1.60
N ARG A 114 -17.81 4.85 0.60
CA ARG A 114 -16.54 4.55 -0.10
C ARG A 114 -15.32 4.56 0.83
N ARG A 115 -15.32 5.45 1.81
CA ARG A 115 -14.25 5.48 2.82
C ARG A 115 -14.20 4.18 3.62
N SER A 116 -15.34 3.65 4.03
CA SER A 116 -15.44 2.38 4.75
C SER A 116 -14.94 1.22 3.90
N GLU A 117 -15.26 1.19 2.60
CA GLU A 117 -14.79 0.14 1.66
C GLU A 117 -13.26 0.14 1.54
N ILE A 118 -12.64 1.31 1.36
CA ILE A 118 -11.17 1.44 1.29
C ILE A 118 -10.52 1.09 2.64
N THR A 119 -11.11 1.52 3.75
CA THR A 119 -10.63 1.19 5.10
C THR A 119 -10.67 -0.32 5.35
N ALA A 120 -11.71 -1.02 4.90
CA ALA A 120 -11.80 -2.47 4.98
C ALA A 120 -10.67 -3.15 4.22
N LYS A 121 -10.39 -2.78 2.98
CA LYS A 121 -9.27 -3.34 2.19
C LYS A 121 -7.89 -3.08 2.82
N ARG A 122 -7.69 -1.90 3.40
CA ARG A 122 -6.47 -1.59 4.17
C ARG A 122 -6.36 -2.49 5.41
N GLY A 123 -7.49 -2.70 6.10
CA GLY A 123 -7.59 -3.64 7.21
C GLY A 123 -7.26 -5.08 6.80
N GLU A 124 -7.73 -5.53 5.65
CA GLU A 124 -7.38 -6.86 5.12
C GLU A 124 -5.87 -7.03 4.90
N TYR A 125 -5.19 -6.01 4.35
CA TYR A 125 -3.75 -6.04 4.17
C TYR A 125 -3.01 -6.13 5.51
N LEU A 126 -3.42 -5.32 6.49
CA LEU A 126 -2.91 -5.36 7.86
C LEU A 126 -3.12 -6.75 8.50
N GLN A 127 -4.30 -7.34 8.36
CA GLN A 127 -4.61 -8.68 8.91
C GLN A 127 -3.76 -9.78 8.29
N ARG A 128 -3.41 -9.68 6.98
CA ARG A 128 -2.46 -10.62 6.36
C ARG A 128 -1.07 -10.51 6.98
N GLY A 129 -0.59 -9.31 7.27
CA GLY A 129 0.67 -9.09 8.00
C GLY A 129 0.62 -9.64 9.41
N LEU A 130 -0.44 -9.33 10.15
CA LEU A 130 -0.66 -9.80 11.52
C LEU A 130 -0.70 -11.34 11.60
N ALA A 131 -1.34 -12.00 10.63
CA ALA A 131 -1.36 -13.46 10.58
C ALA A 131 0.05 -14.06 10.40
N ILE A 132 0.90 -13.44 9.60
CA ILE A 132 2.30 -13.86 9.43
C ILE A 132 3.09 -13.70 10.72
N LEU A 133 2.92 -12.58 11.43
CA LEU A 133 3.63 -12.36 12.70
C LEU A 133 3.15 -13.31 13.80
N ARG A 134 1.89 -13.71 13.82
CA ARG A 134 1.40 -14.76 14.73
C ARG A 134 2.05 -16.11 14.47
N GLU A 135 2.28 -16.48 13.23
CA GLU A 135 2.98 -17.72 12.89
C GLU A 135 4.48 -17.66 13.28
N LEU A 136 5.07 -16.47 13.32
CA LEU A 136 6.47 -16.24 13.70
C LEU A 136 6.69 -16.13 15.20
N ASP A 137 5.64 -15.94 15.98
CA ASP A 137 5.74 -15.63 17.39
C ASP A 137 5.81 -16.89 18.29
N PRO A 138 7.00 -17.38 18.62
CA PRO A 138 7.16 -18.57 19.46
C PRO A 138 6.83 -18.32 20.94
N ASN A 139 6.75 -17.05 21.36
CA ASN A 139 6.62 -16.65 22.76
C ASN A 139 5.19 -16.27 23.15
N GLY A 140 4.26 -16.28 22.21
CA GLY A 140 2.84 -16.03 22.45
C GLY A 140 2.53 -14.59 22.87
N ARG A 141 3.13 -13.60 22.20
CA ARG A 141 2.84 -12.19 22.45
C ARG A 141 1.35 -11.89 22.34
N SER A 142 0.89 -10.89 23.05
CA SER A 142 -0.50 -10.45 23.00
C SER A 142 -0.89 -9.98 21.59
N GLY A 143 -2.19 -10.01 21.29
CA GLY A 143 -2.71 -9.51 20.02
C GLY A 143 -2.36 -8.04 19.78
N ASP A 144 -2.29 -7.22 20.83
CA ASP A 144 -1.96 -5.79 20.74
C ASP A 144 -0.48 -5.56 20.44
N GLU A 145 0.42 -6.37 20.99
CA GLU A 145 1.85 -6.32 20.66
C GLU A 145 2.11 -6.72 19.22
N LEU A 146 1.47 -7.78 18.73
CA LEU A 146 1.57 -8.21 17.35
C LEU A 146 0.97 -7.18 16.38
N LEU A 147 -0.14 -6.55 16.74
CA LEU A 147 -0.75 -5.48 15.97
C LEU A 147 0.19 -4.27 15.90
N SER A 148 0.78 -3.88 17.02
CA SER A 148 1.75 -2.79 17.08
C SER A 148 2.98 -3.08 16.21
N ALA A 149 3.55 -4.29 16.31
CA ALA A 149 4.67 -4.72 15.49
C ALA A 149 4.32 -4.73 13.98
N THR A 150 3.11 -5.17 13.62
CA THR A 150 2.65 -5.15 12.23
C THR A 150 2.55 -3.72 11.69
N ASN A 151 1.99 -2.79 12.49
CA ASN A 151 1.90 -1.38 12.10
C ASN A 151 3.28 -0.73 11.97
N LEU A 152 4.23 -1.04 12.87
CA LEU A 152 5.61 -0.56 12.78
C LEU A 152 6.30 -1.08 11.52
N LEU A 153 6.15 -2.37 11.20
CA LEU A 153 6.69 -2.95 9.96
C LEU A 153 6.13 -2.24 8.73
N LEU A 154 4.80 -2.13 8.62
CA LEU A 154 4.17 -1.47 7.47
C LEU A 154 4.53 0.02 7.38
N GLY A 155 4.64 0.71 8.53
CA GLY A 155 5.11 2.10 8.59
C GLY A 155 6.54 2.25 8.07
N MET A 156 7.44 1.34 8.46
CA MET A 156 8.83 1.30 7.98
C MET A 156 8.86 1.04 6.46
N LEU A 157 8.10 0.08 5.96
CA LEU A 157 8.01 -0.24 4.53
C LEU A 157 7.46 0.94 3.71
N ASN A 158 6.41 1.60 4.18
CA ASN A 158 5.88 2.84 3.59
C ASN A 158 6.95 3.94 3.53
N GLY A 159 7.69 4.12 4.63
CA GLY A 159 8.78 5.10 4.70
C GLY A 159 9.90 4.82 3.69
N ILE A 160 10.29 3.56 3.52
CA ILE A 160 11.29 3.15 2.53
C ILE A 160 10.78 3.36 1.10
N ALA A 161 9.58 2.86 0.80
CA ALA A 161 9.00 2.86 -0.53
C ALA A 161 8.74 4.27 -1.08
N THR A 162 8.47 5.24 -0.22
CA THR A 162 8.20 6.63 -0.64
C THR A 162 9.46 7.49 -0.80
N ARG A 163 10.65 6.99 -0.45
CA ARG A 163 11.91 7.75 -0.54
C ARG A 163 12.67 7.48 -1.85
N PRO A 164 12.79 8.47 -2.76
CA PRO A 164 13.46 8.28 -4.06
C PRO A 164 14.91 7.80 -3.94
N PHE A 165 15.64 8.26 -2.92
CA PHE A 165 17.03 7.88 -2.67
C PHE A 165 17.21 6.37 -2.43
N LEU A 166 16.32 5.74 -1.66
CA LEU A 166 16.40 4.30 -1.40
C LEU A 166 16.05 3.49 -2.66
N ARG A 167 15.02 3.94 -3.41
CA ARG A 167 14.62 3.32 -4.67
C ARG A 167 15.70 3.36 -5.76
N SER A 168 16.56 4.38 -5.77
CA SER A 168 17.61 4.53 -6.79
C SER A 168 18.87 3.70 -6.53
N ARG A 169 19.04 3.19 -5.30
CA ARG A 169 20.24 2.46 -4.89
C ARG A 169 20.07 0.95 -4.80
N GLU A 170 18.90 0.49 -4.43
CA GLU A 170 18.63 -0.93 -4.26
C GLU A 170 17.21 -1.27 -4.75
N ASP A 171 17.07 -2.43 -5.36
CA ASP A 171 15.76 -2.97 -5.70
C ASP A 171 15.10 -3.64 -4.47
N ALA A 172 13.80 -3.94 -4.58
CA ALA A 172 13.04 -4.55 -3.49
C ALA A 172 13.60 -5.94 -3.12
N ARG A 173 14.10 -6.70 -4.10
CA ARG A 173 14.67 -8.04 -3.87
C ARG A 173 15.92 -7.98 -3.01
N THR A 174 16.78 -7.01 -3.21
CA THR A 174 18.00 -6.78 -2.43
C THR A 174 17.69 -6.23 -1.04
N LEU A 175 16.68 -5.35 -0.95
CA LEU A 175 16.36 -4.64 0.27
C LEU A 175 15.50 -5.48 1.24
N ALA A 176 14.60 -6.32 0.72
CA ALA A 176 13.68 -7.09 1.54
C ALA A 176 14.37 -8.02 2.57
N PRO A 177 15.44 -8.78 2.25
CA PRO A 177 16.16 -9.58 3.25
C PRO A 177 16.78 -8.73 4.36
N LYS A 178 17.30 -7.55 4.03
CA LYS A 178 17.92 -6.63 5.01
C LYS A 178 16.86 -6.10 5.99
N VAL A 179 15.71 -5.67 5.46
CA VAL A 179 14.58 -5.21 6.28
C VAL A 179 14.03 -6.34 7.14
N GLY A 180 13.88 -7.55 6.55
CA GLY A 180 13.42 -8.73 7.27
C GLY A 180 14.34 -9.12 8.41
N ALA A 181 15.66 -9.14 8.19
CA ALA A 181 16.64 -9.42 9.22
C ALA A 181 16.59 -8.37 10.34
N LEU A 182 16.60 -7.08 9.99
CA LEU A 182 16.50 -5.99 10.98
C LEU A 182 15.24 -6.11 11.83
N PHE A 183 14.10 -6.41 11.20
CA PHE A 183 12.82 -6.55 11.90
C PHE A 183 12.80 -7.78 12.80
N LEU A 184 13.24 -8.95 12.31
CA LEU A 184 13.25 -10.20 13.07
C LEU A 184 14.19 -10.13 14.27
N TYR A 185 15.39 -9.63 14.11
CA TYR A 185 16.34 -9.50 15.23
C TYR A 185 15.87 -8.51 16.29
N GLY A 186 15.25 -7.39 15.88
CA GLY A 186 14.70 -6.42 16.83
C GLY A 186 13.36 -6.84 17.44
N PHE A 187 12.54 -7.62 16.71
CA PHE A 187 11.21 -8.04 17.16
C PHE A 187 11.24 -9.30 18.03
N LEU A 188 12.09 -10.27 17.69
CA LEU A 188 12.13 -11.56 18.38
C LEU A 188 12.99 -11.56 19.64
N GLU A 189 13.94 -10.63 19.75
CA GLU A 189 14.70 -10.49 20.99
C GLU A 189 13.85 -9.84 22.08
N PRO A 190 13.85 -10.41 23.32
CA PRO A 190 13.20 -9.77 24.45
C PRO A 190 13.89 -8.41 24.70
N VAL A 191 13.11 -7.35 24.83
CA VAL A 191 13.62 -6.10 25.41
C VAL A 191 13.94 -6.43 26.87
N GLU A 192 15.22 -6.57 27.23
CA GLU A 192 15.63 -6.62 28.61
C GLU A 192 15.13 -5.35 29.29
N ALA A 193 14.14 -5.50 30.16
CA ALA A 193 13.70 -4.41 31.02
C ALA A 193 14.89 -4.04 31.89
N HIS A 194 15.56 -2.94 31.58
CA HIS A 194 16.46 -2.33 32.54
C HIS A 194 15.61 -1.90 33.73
N HIS A 195 15.58 -2.77 34.72
CA HIS A 195 15.17 -2.40 36.07
C HIS A 195 16.32 -1.55 36.62
N ASP A 196 16.19 -0.24 36.50
CA ASP A 196 16.96 0.72 37.28
C ASP A 196 16.62 0.46 38.75
N SER A 197 17.63 -0.02 39.48
CA SER A 197 17.62 -0.22 40.95
C SER A 197 17.87 1.12 41.65
#